data_ab9f1451b6ef77f4ddc836c6d92dafdd
#
_entry.id   ab9f1451b6ef77f4ddc836c6d92dafdd
#
_cell.length_a   1.000
_cell.length_b   1.000
_cell.length_c   1.000
_cell.angle_alpha   90.00
_cell.angle_beta   90.00
_cell.angle_gamma   90.00
#
_symmetry.space_group_name_H-M   'P 1'
#
loop_
_entity.id
_entity.type
_entity.pdbx_description
1 polymer ?
#
loop_
_entity_poly.entity_id
_entity_poly.type
_entity_poly.pdbx_seq_one_letter_code
_entity_poly.pdbx_strand_id
1 'polypeptide(L)'
;KEQTMKFALKSLLVATLTMTSTMALSHNHESSLEHALQSSERNAKNSARDEYRHPAQTLAFFGFKPTMTVVEIAPGGGWYSEILAPALKEQGTYYAAHFPADSSVGYYQRSLAGFKQKVAEDERFSSVKITEFAPVTHLDIAPAGSADMVLTFRNVHNWYMGKDKSGALSAFQAFYKALKPGGTLGLVEHRLAEERADEDQKTSGYMKQSYVVDLAKQAGFELVASSEINANPKDTADHPKGVWTLPPSLRLGEQDADKYKAIGESDRMTLKFKKPL
;
A
#
# COMPACT_ATOMS: atom_id res chain seq x y z
N LYS A 1 32.77 -49.17 32.21
CA LYS A 1 31.51 -49.28 31.38
C LYS A 1 30.40 -48.29 31.75
N GLU A 2 30.53 -47.52 32.87
CA GLU A 2 29.51 -46.58 33.32
C GLU A 2 29.73 -45.08 32.92
N GLN A 3 30.85 -44.74 32.32
CA GLN A 3 31.20 -43.37 32.03
C GLN A 3 30.75 -42.87 30.62
N THR A 4 30.34 -43.75 29.72
CA THR A 4 29.93 -43.39 28.36
C THR A 4 28.45 -43.06 28.19
N MET A 5 27.61 -43.25 29.21
CA MET A 5 26.17 -43.04 29.10
C MET A 5 25.69 -41.65 29.63
N LYS A 6 26.58 -40.90 30.30
CA LYS A 6 26.22 -39.58 30.85
C LYS A 6 26.43 -38.38 29.90
N PHE A 7 27.13 -38.58 28.76
CA PHE A 7 27.36 -37.51 27.77
C PHE A 7 26.27 -37.39 26.69
N ALA A 8 25.48 -38.43 26.48
CA ALA A 8 24.44 -38.42 25.43
C ALA A 8 23.14 -37.69 25.85
N LEU A 9 22.91 -37.49 27.16
CA LEU A 9 21.67 -36.90 27.66
C LEU A 9 21.72 -35.37 27.77
N LYS A 10 22.91 -34.74 27.72
CA LYS A 10 23.05 -33.27 27.78
C LYS A 10 22.99 -32.57 26.43
N SER A 11 23.20 -33.30 25.34
CA SER A 11 23.13 -32.73 23.99
C SER A 11 21.71 -32.70 23.40
N LEU A 12 20.77 -33.44 23.95
CA LEU A 12 19.39 -33.49 23.45
C LEU A 12 18.49 -32.41 24.05
N LEU A 13 18.88 -31.77 25.15
CA LEU A 13 18.06 -30.75 25.83
C LEU A 13 18.27 -29.32 25.27
N VAL A 14 19.37 -29.07 24.54
CA VAL A 14 19.67 -27.75 23.99
C VAL A 14 19.04 -27.54 22.61
N ALA A 15 18.80 -28.60 21.84
CA ALA A 15 18.21 -28.52 20.52
C ALA A 15 16.68 -28.25 20.51
N THR A 16 15.99 -28.61 21.59
CA THR A 16 14.53 -28.42 21.68
C THR A 16 14.12 -27.02 22.14
N LEU A 17 14.99 -26.25 22.79
CA LEU A 17 14.64 -24.92 23.32
C LEU A 17 14.75 -23.81 22.26
N THR A 18 15.52 -24.02 21.17
CA THR A 18 15.69 -23.04 20.08
C THR A 18 14.60 -23.10 19.01
N MET A 19 13.90 -24.24 18.86
CA MET A 19 12.79 -24.35 17.88
C MET A 19 11.47 -23.74 18.38
N THR A 20 11.25 -23.67 19.69
CA THR A 20 10.00 -23.10 20.22
C THR A 20 9.95 -21.58 20.18
N SER A 21 11.09 -20.88 20.24
CA SER A 21 11.11 -19.41 20.18
C SER A 21 10.89 -18.85 18.78
N THR A 22 11.32 -19.54 17.73
CA THR A 22 11.09 -19.10 16.34
C THR A 22 9.65 -19.32 15.87
N MET A 23 9.00 -20.40 16.32
CA MET A 23 7.58 -20.63 16.01
C MET A 23 6.64 -19.67 16.76
N ALA A 24 6.96 -19.32 18.01
CA ALA A 24 6.15 -18.38 18.79
C ALA A 24 6.23 -16.95 18.25
N LEU A 25 7.41 -16.51 17.75
CA LEU A 25 7.57 -15.22 17.09
C LEU A 25 6.83 -15.15 15.74
N SER A 26 6.90 -16.22 14.94
CA SER A 26 6.17 -16.32 13.67
C SER A 26 4.66 -16.29 13.89
N HIS A 27 4.14 -16.97 14.89
CA HIS A 27 2.71 -17.03 15.20
C HIS A 27 2.16 -15.68 15.68
N ASN A 28 2.94 -14.93 16.49
CA ASN A 28 2.56 -13.59 16.94
C ASN A 28 2.55 -12.55 15.82
N HIS A 29 3.39 -12.71 14.79
CA HIS A 29 3.44 -11.78 13.65
C HIS A 29 2.28 -11.96 12.68
N GLU A 30 1.87 -13.20 12.43
CA GLU A 30 0.70 -13.51 11.60
C GLU A 30 -0.59 -13.05 12.30
N SER A 31 -0.67 -13.17 13.61
CA SER A 31 -1.84 -12.80 14.40
C SER A 31 -2.14 -11.30 14.41
N SER A 32 -1.13 -10.40 14.39
CA SER A 32 -1.40 -8.95 14.45
C SER A 32 -1.98 -8.39 13.15
N LEU A 33 -1.52 -8.86 11.98
CA LEU A 33 -2.12 -8.49 10.69
C LEU A 33 -3.52 -9.09 10.55
N GLU A 34 -3.70 -10.36 10.88
CA GLU A 34 -4.99 -11.03 10.82
C GLU A 34 -6.00 -10.37 11.77
N HIS A 35 -5.59 -10.04 13.00
CA HIS A 35 -6.41 -9.30 13.95
C HIS A 35 -6.84 -7.93 13.39
N ALA A 36 -5.90 -7.18 12.79
CA ALA A 36 -6.20 -5.89 12.17
C ALA A 36 -7.19 -6.02 11.00
N LEU A 37 -7.07 -7.06 10.17
CA LEU A 37 -7.95 -7.32 9.04
C LEU A 37 -9.38 -7.67 9.49
N GLN A 38 -9.52 -8.46 10.56
CA GLN A 38 -10.79 -8.96 11.08
C GLN A 38 -11.44 -8.03 12.11
N SER A 39 -10.77 -6.94 12.50
CA SER A 39 -11.25 -6.03 13.54
C SER A 39 -12.61 -5.43 13.22
N SER A 40 -13.56 -5.57 14.14
CA SER A 40 -14.88 -4.92 14.07
C SER A 40 -14.81 -3.39 14.23
N GLU A 41 -13.66 -2.86 14.65
CA GLU A 41 -13.41 -1.42 14.77
C GLU A 41 -13.07 -0.76 13.42
N ARG A 42 -12.85 -1.55 12.37
CA ARG A 42 -12.73 -1.01 11.01
C ARG A 42 -14.05 -0.40 10.57
N ASN A 43 -13.97 0.71 9.85
CA ASN A 43 -15.18 1.32 9.29
C ASN A 43 -15.89 0.33 8.36
N ALA A 44 -17.18 0.06 8.64
CA ALA A 44 -17.95 -0.92 7.88
C ALA A 44 -18.02 -0.64 6.37
N LYS A 45 -18.02 0.65 5.95
CA LYS A 45 -17.92 1.03 4.53
C LYS A 45 -16.54 0.72 3.94
N ASN A 46 -15.51 0.66 4.75
CA ASN A 46 -14.17 0.28 4.32
C ASN A 46 -14.02 -1.24 4.22
N SER A 47 -14.45 -1.98 5.25
CA SER A 47 -14.36 -3.45 5.25
C SER A 47 -15.25 -4.09 4.18
N ALA A 48 -16.42 -3.52 3.86
CA ALA A 48 -17.26 -3.96 2.75
C ALA A 48 -16.56 -3.90 1.38
N ARG A 49 -15.43 -3.21 1.27
CA ARG A 49 -14.65 -3.11 0.02
C ARG A 49 -13.49 -4.09 -0.05
N ASP A 50 -13.31 -4.91 0.98
CA ASP A 50 -12.24 -5.92 1.00
C ASP A 50 -12.42 -6.94 -0.13
N GLU A 51 -13.65 -7.24 -0.53
CA GLU A 51 -13.98 -8.09 -1.66
C GLU A 51 -13.42 -7.61 -3.01
N TYR A 52 -13.16 -6.28 -3.15
CA TYR A 52 -12.57 -5.68 -4.35
C TYR A 52 -11.07 -5.36 -4.18
N ARG A 53 -10.55 -5.36 -2.95
CA ARG A 53 -9.21 -4.87 -2.64
C ARG A 53 -8.26 -5.91 -2.08
N HIS A 54 -8.81 -7.07 -1.71
CA HIS A 54 -8.08 -8.25 -1.26
C HIS A 54 -6.88 -7.91 -0.35
N PRO A 55 -7.08 -7.14 0.77
CA PRO A 55 -5.97 -6.56 1.53
C PRO A 55 -5.01 -7.60 2.10
N ALA A 56 -5.52 -8.74 2.57
CA ALA A 56 -4.69 -9.83 3.08
C ALA A 56 -3.74 -10.36 2.00
N GLN A 57 -4.28 -10.71 0.83
CA GLN A 57 -3.51 -11.25 -0.28
C GLN A 57 -2.54 -10.21 -0.86
N THR A 58 -2.98 -8.94 -0.97
CA THR A 58 -2.16 -7.84 -1.47
C THR A 58 -0.95 -7.57 -0.57
N LEU A 59 -1.16 -7.49 0.75
CA LEU A 59 -0.06 -7.28 1.71
C LEU A 59 0.88 -8.49 1.78
N ALA A 60 0.34 -9.71 1.73
CA ALA A 60 1.14 -10.94 1.65
C ALA A 60 1.99 -10.98 0.37
N PHE A 61 1.43 -10.63 -0.79
CA PHE A 61 2.17 -10.54 -2.06
C PHE A 61 3.33 -9.55 -1.99
N PHE A 62 3.15 -8.39 -1.34
CA PHE A 62 4.24 -7.43 -1.12
C PHE A 62 5.28 -7.93 -0.11
N GLY A 63 4.94 -8.92 0.71
CA GLY A 63 5.81 -9.45 1.76
C GLY A 63 5.80 -8.62 3.03
N PHE A 64 4.65 -8.00 3.34
CA PHE A 64 4.44 -7.23 4.56
C PHE A 64 4.70 -8.08 5.81
N LYS A 65 5.33 -7.47 6.81
CA LYS A 65 5.50 -8.04 8.15
C LYS A 65 5.26 -6.95 9.20
N PRO A 66 4.61 -7.28 10.32
CA PRO A 66 4.32 -6.33 11.40
C PRO A 66 5.54 -5.68 12.08
N THR A 67 6.73 -6.19 11.82
CA THR A 67 8.01 -5.65 12.36
C THR A 67 8.66 -4.60 11.45
N MET A 68 8.08 -4.35 10.28
CA MET A 68 8.65 -3.45 9.27
C MET A 68 8.47 -1.97 9.61
N THR A 69 9.34 -1.15 9.06
CA THR A 69 9.08 0.27 8.84
C THR A 69 8.38 0.43 7.50
N VAL A 70 7.11 0.85 7.52
CA VAL A 70 6.25 0.99 6.35
C VAL A 70 5.86 2.45 6.14
N VAL A 71 5.91 2.91 4.89
CA VAL A 71 5.40 4.22 4.47
C VAL A 71 4.20 4.00 3.55
N GLU A 72 3.04 4.52 3.90
CA GLU A 72 1.88 4.60 3.00
C GLU A 72 1.81 5.98 2.37
N ILE A 73 1.69 6.04 1.05
CA ILE A 73 1.66 7.29 0.29
C ILE A 73 0.23 7.74 0.09
N ALA A 74 -0.06 8.99 0.46
CA ALA A 74 -1.35 9.64 0.31
C ALA A 74 -2.53 8.75 0.77
N PRO A 75 -2.56 8.35 2.06
CA PRO A 75 -3.56 7.42 2.60
C PRO A 75 -5.01 7.89 2.45
N GLY A 76 -5.22 9.18 2.17
CA GLY A 76 -6.56 9.78 2.06
C GLY A 76 -7.36 9.63 3.34
N GLY A 77 -8.52 8.98 3.28
CA GLY A 77 -9.33 8.67 4.47
C GLY A 77 -8.82 7.52 5.32
N GLY A 78 -7.67 6.91 4.97
CA GLY A 78 -6.99 5.88 5.76
C GLY A 78 -7.57 4.47 5.59
N TRP A 79 -7.96 4.08 4.38
CA TRP A 79 -8.51 2.73 4.15
C TRP A 79 -7.52 1.62 4.52
N TYR A 80 -6.28 1.67 3.97
CA TYR A 80 -5.21 0.74 4.36
C TYR A 80 -4.64 1.08 5.74
N SER A 81 -4.70 2.35 6.15
CA SER A 81 -4.22 2.78 7.48
C SER A 81 -4.98 2.10 8.62
N GLU A 82 -6.29 1.78 8.44
CA GLU A 82 -7.08 1.01 9.42
C GLU A 82 -6.57 -0.43 9.61
N ILE A 83 -5.74 -0.93 8.70
CA ILE A 83 -5.08 -2.23 8.77
C ILE A 83 -3.63 -2.07 9.21
N LEU A 84 -2.89 -1.14 8.57
CA LEU A 84 -1.45 -0.98 8.77
C LEU A 84 -1.12 -0.41 10.15
N ALA A 85 -1.89 0.58 10.64
CA ALA A 85 -1.62 1.21 11.92
C ALA A 85 -1.68 0.21 13.08
N PRO A 86 -2.76 -0.55 13.31
CA PRO A 86 -2.80 -1.54 14.37
C PRO A 86 -1.84 -2.71 14.14
N ALA A 87 -1.62 -3.15 12.88
CA ALA A 87 -0.71 -4.24 12.60
C ALA A 87 0.75 -3.93 12.92
N LEU A 88 1.16 -2.66 12.80
CA LEU A 88 2.54 -2.19 13.04
C LEU A 88 2.74 -1.61 14.45
N LYS A 89 1.66 -1.39 15.23
CA LYS A 89 1.67 -0.62 16.48
C LYS A 89 2.71 -1.10 17.48
N GLU A 90 2.83 -2.41 17.67
CA GLU A 90 3.64 -3.00 18.75
C GLU A 90 5.12 -3.20 18.36
N GLN A 91 5.41 -3.51 17.10
CA GLN A 91 6.74 -3.98 16.72
C GLN A 91 7.31 -3.28 15.48
N GLY A 92 6.48 -2.57 14.73
CA GLY A 92 6.84 -1.87 13.51
C GLY A 92 6.88 -0.35 13.68
N THR A 93 7.01 0.30 12.54
CA THR A 93 6.86 1.75 12.43
C THR A 93 6.00 2.07 11.22
N TYR A 94 4.99 2.92 11.41
CA TYR A 94 4.12 3.34 10.33
C TYR A 94 4.23 4.85 10.09
N TYR A 95 4.60 5.20 8.85
CA TYR A 95 4.57 6.57 8.33
C TYR A 95 3.39 6.73 7.38
N ALA A 96 2.53 7.69 7.64
CA ALA A 96 1.46 8.14 6.77
C ALA A 96 1.93 9.41 6.04
N ALA A 97 2.50 9.25 4.84
CA ALA A 97 2.97 10.38 4.03
C ALA A 97 1.75 11.02 3.32
N HIS A 98 1.11 11.97 4.02
CA HIS A 98 -0.14 12.59 3.62
C HIS A 98 0.09 13.89 2.84
N PHE A 99 -0.97 14.50 2.34
CA PHE A 99 -0.90 15.79 1.64
C PHE A 99 -0.30 16.87 2.54
N PRO A 100 0.44 17.85 1.97
CA PRO A 100 1.03 18.93 2.76
C PRO A 100 -0.02 19.83 3.42
N ALA A 101 0.30 20.33 4.60
CA ALA A 101 -0.57 21.23 5.35
C ALA A 101 -0.73 22.60 4.67
N ASP A 102 0.27 23.04 3.92
CA ASP A 102 0.30 24.31 3.17
C ASP A 102 -0.36 24.20 1.77
N SER A 103 -0.93 23.05 1.42
CA SER A 103 -1.57 22.86 0.10
C SER A 103 -2.70 23.87 -0.11
N SER A 104 -2.71 24.52 -1.28
CA SER A 104 -3.81 25.39 -1.71
C SER A 104 -5.06 24.62 -2.18
N VAL A 105 -4.97 23.28 -2.32
CA VAL A 105 -6.07 22.44 -2.79
C VAL A 105 -6.99 22.08 -1.62
N GLY A 106 -8.19 22.64 -1.60
CA GLY A 106 -9.13 22.45 -0.50
C GLY A 106 -9.50 20.99 -0.20
N TYR A 107 -9.49 20.10 -1.20
CA TYR A 107 -9.66 18.67 -0.97
C TYR A 107 -8.49 18.09 -0.14
N TYR A 108 -7.24 18.46 -0.43
CA TYR A 108 -6.07 17.95 0.29
C TYR A 108 -6.05 18.44 1.74
N GLN A 109 -6.41 19.71 1.97
CA GLN A 109 -6.55 20.25 3.32
C GLN A 109 -7.58 19.50 4.15
N ARG A 110 -8.80 19.28 3.60
CA ARG A 110 -9.84 18.52 4.29
C ARG A 110 -9.47 17.08 4.54
N SER A 111 -8.80 16.43 3.56
CA SER A 111 -8.36 15.05 3.69
C SER A 111 -7.32 14.89 4.80
N LEU A 112 -6.32 15.79 4.87
CA LEU A 112 -5.32 15.79 5.93
C LEU A 112 -5.96 16.07 7.30
N ALA A 113 -6.87 17.05 7.39
CA ALA A 113 -7.56 17.38 8.65
C ALA A 113 -8.36 16.18 9.17
N GLY A 114 -9.12 15.51 8.31
CA GLY A 114 -9.88 14.31 8.69
C GLY A 114 -8.98 13.14 9.10
N PHE A 115 -7.82 12.97 8.44
CA PHE A 115 -6.86 11.94 8.83
C PHE A 115 -6.20 12.25 10.19
N LYS A 116 -5.81 13.52 10.43
CA LYS A 116 -5.28 13.95 11.74
C LYS A 116 -6.29 13.76 12.87
N GLN A 117 -7.57 14.06 12.61
CA GLN A 117 -8.64 13.81 13.57
C GLN A 117 -8.75 12.30 13.87
N LYS A 118 -8.78 11.42 12.86
CA LYS A 118 -8.78 9.96 13.05
C LYS A 118 -7.61 9.52 13.93
N VAL A 119 -6.40 10.00 13.65
CA VAL A 119 -5.21 9.65 14.45
C VAL A 119 -5.32 10.12 15.90
N ALA A 120 -5.95 11.27 16.15
CA ALA A 120 -6.11 11.81 17.50
C ALA A 120 -7.22 11.10 18.31
N GLU A 121 -8.25 10.60 17.67
CA GLU A 121 -9.44 10.03 18.32
C GLU A 121 -9.41 8.50 18.44
N ASP A 122 -8.58 7.81 17.66
CA ASP A 122 -8.52 6.35 17.58
C ASP A 122 -7.19 5.83 18.11
N GLU A 123 -7.21 5.19 19.27
CA GLU A 123 -6.02 4.62 19.94
C GLU A 123 -5.23 3.64 19.07
N ARG A 124 -5.87 3.00 18.10
CA ARG A 124 -5.18 2.11 17.14
C ARG A 124 -4.14 2.85 16.30
N PHE A 125 -4.27 4.18 16.20
CA PHE A 125 -3.39 5.06 15.43
C PHE A 125 -2.36 5.80 16.29
N SER A 126 -2.28 5.54 17.59
CA SER A 126 -1.42 6.31 18.54
C SER A 126 0.07 6.31 18.18
N SER A 127 0.57 5.30 17.45
CA SER A 127 1.97 5.21 17.02
C SER A 127 2.22 5.75 15.59
N VAL A 128 1.18 6.25 14.90
CA VAL A 128 1.28 6.73 13.52
C VAL A 128 2.10 8.01 13.44
N LYS A 129 3.08 8.02 12.53
CA LYS A 129 3.89 9.19 12.20
C LYS A 129 3.37 9.82 10.91
N ILE A 130 2.73 10.98 11.01
CA ILE A 130 2.27 11.71 9.84
C ILE A 130 3.45 12.50 9.28
N THR A 131 3.78 12.26 8.00
CA THR A 131 4.72 13.06 7.21
C THR A 131 3.99 13.69 6.03
N GLU A 132 4.65 14.59 5.32
CA GLU A 132 4.05 15.28 4.18
C GLU A 132 4.61 14.73 2.87
N PHE A 133 3.72 14.58 1.88
CA PHE A 133 4.08 14.17 0.55
C PHE A 133 3.30 14.97 -0.50
N ALA A 134 4.07 15.62 -1.38
CA ALA A 134 3.60 16.12 -2.66
C ALA A 134 4.75 16.01 -3.67
N PRO A 135 4.50 15.47 -4.87
CA PRO A 135 5.52 15.41 -5.91
C PRO A 135 6.20 16.75 -6.12
N VAL A 136 7.52 16.73 -6.35
CA VAL A 136 8.39 17.89 -6.57
C VAL A 136 8.69 18.72 -5.31
N THR A 137 7.74 18.90 -4.40
CA THR A 137 7.89 19.88 -3.29
C THR A 137 8.09 19.24 -1.92
N HIS A 138 7.40 18.16 -1.58
CA HIS A 138 7.48 17.48 -0.28
C HIS A 138 7.85 16.02 -0.49
N LEU A 139 9.15 15.74 -0.50
CA LEU A 139 9.72 14.44 -0.89
C LEU A 139 10.33 13.66 0.28
N ASP A 140 10.37 14.24 1.49
CA ASP A 140 10.92 13.60 2.69
C ASP A 140 9.84 12.82 3.44
N ILE A 141 9.40 11.71 2.84
CA ILE A 141 8.29 10.87 3.32
C ILE A 141 8.62 10.03 4.57
N ALA A 142 9.90 9.78 4.79
CA ALA A 142 10.49 9.13 5.95
C ALA A 142 12.00 9.43 5.93
N PRO A 143 12.76 9.16 7.03
CA PRO A 143 14.22 9.27 6.99
C PRO A 143 14.80 8.42 5.86
N ALA A 144 15.79 8.97 5.14
CA ALA A 144 16.39 8.28 3.99
C ALA A 144 16.95 6.90 4.39
N GLY A 145 16.68 5.88 3.58
CA GLY A 145 17.15 4.51 3.82
C GLY A 145 16.59 3.85 5.09
N SER A 146 15.46 4.31 5.62
CA SER A 146 14.89 3.76 6.85
C SER A 146 13.72 2.79 6.62
N ALA A 147 13.02 2.90 5.50
CA ALA A 147 11.83 2.11 5.24
C ALA A 147 12.17 0.71 4.68
N ASP A 148 11.50 -0.31 5.20
CA ASP A 148 11.52 -1.66 4.64
C ASP A 148 10.55 -1.77 3.46
N MET A 149 9.45 -0.99 3.51
CA MET A 149 8.39 -1.01 2.51
C MET A 149 7.78 0.38 2.30
N VAL A 150 7.55 0.74 1.04
CA VAL A 150 6.71 1.86 0.63
C VAL A 150 5.50 1.29 -0.10
N LEU A 151 4.31 1.75 0.26
CA LEU A 151 3.04 1.33 -0.33
C LEU A 151 2.33 2.51 -0.97
N THR A 152 1.86 2.32 -2.20
CA THR A 152 1.03 3.32 -2.89
C THR A 152 -0.16 2.65 -3.57
N PHE A 153 -1.34 3.23 -3.37
CA PHE A 153 -2.60 2.66 -3.83
C PHE A 153 -3.39 3.68 -4.63
N ARG A 154 -3.39 3.54 -5.96
CA ARG A 154 -4.17 4.38 -6.91
C ARG A 154 -3.82 5.87 -6.84
N ASN A 155 -2.52 6.17 -6.93
CA ASN A 155 -2.01 7.53 -6.86
C ASN A 155 -1.25 7.96 -8.12
N VAL A 156 -0.66 7.02 -8.89
CA VAL A 156 0.22 7.34 -10.03
C VAL A 156 -0.51 8.20 -11.07
N HIS A 157 -1.78 7.86 -11.37
CA HIS A 157 -2.60 8.64 -12.30
C HIS A 157 -2.76 10.12 -11.86
N ASN A 158 -2.86 10.40 -10.55
CA ASN A 158 -2.97 11.77 -10.06
C ASN A 158 -1.69 12.58 -10.33
N TRP A 159 -0.52 11.95 -10.21
CA TRP A 159 0.77 12.60 -10.50
C TRP A 159 1.01 12.74 -11.99
N TYR A 160 0.58 11.77 -12.79
CA TYR A 160 0.65 11.81 -14.25
C TYR A 160 -0.26 12.89 -14.85
N MET A 161 -1.49 13.01 -14.35
CA MET A 161 -2.47 14.00 -14.76
C MET A 161 -2.21 15.39 -14.19
N GLY A 162 -1.26 15.50 -13.27
CA GLY A 162 -0.85 16.76 -12.65
C GLY A 162 -0.27 17.75 -13.67
N LYS A 163 -0.18 19.02 -13.26
CA LYS A 163 0.38 20.08 -14.11
C LYS A 163 1.87 19.91 -14.39
N ASP A 164 2.59 19.35 -13.42
CA ASP A 164 4.02 19.08 -13.53
C ASP A 164 4.26 17.65 -14.00
N LYS A 165 4.75 17.51 -15.22
CA LYS A 165 5.04 16.21 -15.83
C LYS A 165 6.18 15.44 -15.14
N SER A 166 7.04 16.13 -14.38
CA SER A 166 8.08 15.50 -13.57
C SER A 166 7.54 14.89 -12.27
N GLY A 167 6.30 15.21 -11.91
CA GLY A 167 5.69 14.81 -10.63
C GLY A 167 5.70 13.30 -10.38
N ALA A 168 5.35 12.52 -11.40
CA ALA A 168 5.35 11.07 -11.24
C ALA A 168 6.76 10.50 -10.99
N LEU A 169 7.78 10.95 -11.73
CA LEU A 169 9.16 10.49 -11.54
C LEU A 169 9.72 10.94 -10.18
N SER A 170 9.46 12.19 -9.76
CA SER A 170 9.92 12.69 -8.46
C SER A 170 9.29 11.93 -7.29
N ALA A 171 8.03 11.47 -7.44
CA ALA A 171 7.40 10.60 -6.45
C ALA A 171 8.17 9.27 -6.28
N PHE A 172 8.46 8.58 -7.39
CA PHE A 172 9.20 7.31 -7.33
C PHE A 172 10.62 7.50 -6.81
N GLN A 173 11.29 8.62 -7.12
CA GLN A 173 12.60 8.97 -6.55
C GLN A 173 12.53 9.19 -5.03
N ALA A 174 11.45 9.79 -4.51
CA ALA A 174 11.23 9.92 -3.07
C ALA A 174 11.03 8.55 -2.39
N PHE A 175 10.29 7.64 -3.03
CA PHE A 175 10.12 6.27 -2.54
C PHE A 175 11.46 5.53 -2.49
N TYR A 176 12.25 5.66 -3.56
CA TYR A 176 13.59 5.09 -3.63
C TYR A 176 14.52 5.62 -2.54
N LYS A 177 14.49 6.94 -2.29
CA LYS A 177 15.26 7.59 -1.23
C LYS A 177 14.90 7.05 0.16
N ALA A 178 13.61 6.88 0.46
CA ALA A 178 13.14 6.42 1.76
C ALA A 178 13.46 4.95 2.03
N LEU A 179 13.48 4.11 1.00
CA LEU A 179 13.71 2.67 1.13
C LEU A 179 15.16 2.32 1.45
N LYS A 180 15.34 1.32 2.31
CA LYS A 180 16.60 0.60 2.50
C LYS A 180 17.03 -0.09 1.20
N PRO A 181 18.33 -0.38 0.97
CA PRO A 181 18.74 -1.38 -0.03
C PRO A 181 17.97 -2.69 0.21
N GLY A 182 17.48 -3.33 -0.85
CA GLY A 182 16.60 -4.50 -0.76
C GLY A 182 15.16 -4.23 -0.32
N GLY A 183 14.80 -2.97 -0.02
CA GLY A 183 13.44 -2.58 0.37
C GLY A 183 12.40 -2.77 -0.75
N THR A 184 11.13 -2.87 -0.39
CA THR A 184 10.03 -3.15 -1.31
C THR A 184 9.20 -1.90 -1.60
N LEU A 185 8.93 -1.61 -2.88
CA LEU A 185 7.83 -0.76 -3.30
C LEU A 185 6.66 -1.65 -3.73
N GLY A 186 5.55 -1.60 -2.98
CA GLY A 186 4.27 -2.22 -3.33
C GLY A 186 3.34 -1.20 -3.97
N LEU A 187 2.86 -1.49 -5.17
CA LEU A 187 2.05 -0.57 -5.95
C LEU A 187 0.79 -1.27 -6.46
N VAL A 188 -0.36 -0.63 -6.23
CA VAL A 188 -1.64 -0.98 -6.88
C VAL A 188 -2.14 0.25 -7.63
N GLU A 189 -2.44 0.10 -8.93
CA GLU A 189 -2.95 1.21 -9.74
C GLU A 189 -4.04 0.74 -10.71
N HIS A 190 -4.94 1.62 -11.09
CA HIS A 190 -5.96 1.40 -12.12
C HIS A 190 -5.29 1.08 -13.45
N ARG A 191 -5.66 -0.05 -14.06
CA ARG A 191 -4.96 -0.57 -15.24
C ARG A 191 -5.68 -0.24 -16.53
N LEU A 192 -4.96 0.41 -17.45
CA LEU A 192 -5.34 0.59 -18.85
C LEU A 192 -4.72 -0.54 -19.68
N ALA A 193 -5.48 -1.13 -20.58
CA ALA A 193 -4.95 -2.11 -21.53
C ALA A 193 -3.86 -1.49 -22.43
N GLU A 194 -2.81 -2.24 -22.73
CA GLU A 194 -1.61 -1.73 -23.44
C GLU A 194 -1.92 -1.25 -24.86
N GLU A 195 -2.93 -1.82 -25.52
CA GLU A 195 -3.38 -1.46 -26.88
C GLU A 195 -4.17 -0.14 -26.94
N ARG A 196 -4.61 0.40 -25.81
CA ARG A 196 -5.33 1.68 -25.75
C ARG A 196 -4.38 2.84 -26.06
N ALA A 197 -4.95 3.97 -26.49
CA ALA A 197 -4.17 5.16 -26.78
C ALA A 197 -3.53 5.73 -25.50
N ASP A 198 -2.29 6.25 -25.61
CA ASP A 198 -1.61 6.89 -24.46
C ASP A 198 -2.34 8.13 -23.96
N GLU A 199 -3.10 8.80 -24.84
CA GLU A 199 -3.94 9.94 -24.50
C GLU A 199 -5.01 9.60 -23.44
N ASP A 200 -5.50 8.34 -23.44
CA ASP A 200 -6.50 7.90 -22.48
C ASP A 200 -5.99 8.00 -21.03
N GLN A 201 -4.70 7.84 -20.79
CA GLN A 201 -4.08 7.98 -19.47
C GLN A 201 -4.22 9.41 -18.92
N LYS A 202 -4.34 10.42 -19.77
CA LYS A 202 -4.38 11.84 -19.37
C LYS A 202 -5.68 12.25 -18.70
N THR A 203 -6.76 11.51 -18.90
CA THR A 203 -8.10 11.93 -18.47
C THR A 203 -8.92 10.86 -17.79
N SER A 204 -8.57 9.56 -18.00
CA SER A 204 -9.40 8.45 -17.56
C SER A 204 -9.13 8.00 -16.11
N GLY A 205 -7.95 8.32 -15.56
CA GLY A 205 -7.50 7.80 -14.27
C GLY A 205 -6.98 6.36 -14.34
N TYR A 206 -6.87 5.77 -15.53
CA TYR A 206 -6.22 4.47 -15.76
C TYR A 206 -4.83 4.67 -16.33
N MET A 207 -3.90 3.78 -15.94
CA MET A 207 -2.49 3.82 -16.32
C MET A 207 -2.09 2.52 -17.02
N LYS A 208 -1.28 2.60 -18.08
CA LYS A 208 -0.63 1.41 -18.65
C LYS A 208 0.39 0.85 -17.68
N GLN A 209 0.43 -0.47 -17.57
CA GLN A 209 1.41 -1.13 -16.71
C GLN A 209 2.83 -0.89 -17.20
N SER A 210 3.05 -0.90 -18.52
CA SER A 210 4.34 -0.59 -19.14
C SER A 210 4.87 0.78 -18.70
N TYR A 211 4.02 1.81 -18.70
CA TYR A 211 4.38 3.15 -18.24
C TYR A 211 4.82 3.16 -16.76
N VAL A 212 4.05 2.51 -15.89
CA VAL A 212 4.36 2.47 -14.45
C VAL A 212 5.67 1.72 -14.18
N VAL A 213 5.91 0.63 -14.91
CA VAL A 213 7.16 -0.16 -14.82
C VAL A 213 8.36 0.67 -15.29
N ASP A 214 8.23 1.39 -16.41
CA ASP A 214 9.31 2.21 -16.94
C ASP A 214 9.63 3.41 -16.01
N LEU A 215 8.61 4.00 -15.41
CA LEU A 215 8.77 5.05 -14.41
C LEU A 215 9.54 4.56 -13.18
N ALA A 216 9.19 3.37 -12.68
CA ALA A 216 9.89 2.75 -11.56
C ALA A 216 11.36 2.45 -11.90
N LYS A 217 11.63 1.91 -13.10
CA LYS A 217 13.00 1.68 -13.60
C LYS A 217 13.82 2.96 -13.69
N GLN A 218 13.23 4.05 -14.20
CA GLN A 218 13.90 5.35 -14.25
C GLN A 218 14.28 5.87 -12.85
N ALA A 219 13.53 5.55 -11.83
CA ALA A 219 13.85 5.87 -10.44
C ALA A 219 14.86 4.91 -9.80
N GLY A 220 15.27 3.82 -10.50
CA GLY A 220 16.25 2.86 -10.04
C GLY A 220 15.68 1.55 -9.48
N PHE A 221 14.38 1.33 -9.55
CA PHE A 221 13.74 0.10 -9.09
C PHE A 221 13.84 -1.04 -10.10
N GLU A 222 13.78 -2.27 -9.57
CA GLU A 222 13.62 -3.50 -10.36
C GLU A 222 12.22 -4.08 -10.12
N LEU A 223 11.49 -4.38 -11.19
CA LEU A 223 10.23 -5.15 -11.10
C LEU A 223 10.58 -6.60 -10.78
N VAL A 224 10.08 -7.11 -9.66
CA VAL A 224 10.35 -8.52 -9.23
C VAL A 224 9.13 -9.42 -9.35
N ALA A 225 7.92 -8.87 -9.31
CA ALA A 225 6.69 -9.65 -9.51
C ALA A 225 5.51 -8.74 -9.88
N SER A 226 4.53 -9.34 -10.58
CA SER A 226 3.20 -8.78 -10.81
C SER A 226 2.14 -9.80 -10.38
N SER A 227 0.93 -9.32 -10.08
CA SER A 227 -0.17 -10.19 -9.66
C SER A 227 -1.52 -9.67 -10.14
N GLU A 228 -2.42 -10.59 -10.40
CA GLU A 228 -3.82 -10.34 -10.78
C GLU A 228 -4.76 -10.32 -9.57
N ILE A 229 -4.25 -10.25 -8.33
CA ILE A 229 -5.05 -10.24 -7.09
C ILE A 229 -6.15 -9.17 -7.13
N ASN A 230 -5.85 -7.99 -7.68
CA ASN A 230 -6.77 -6.86 -7.76
C ASN A 230 -7.33 -6.65 -9.18
N ALA A 231 -7.26 -7.65 -10.05
CA ALA A 231 -7.83 -7.58 -11.38
C ALA A 231 -9.36 -7.66 -11.34
N ASN A 232 -10.00 -6.93 -12.25
CA ASN A 232 -11.45 -7.03 -12.49
C ASN A 232 -11.73 -7.10 -13.99
N PRO A 233 -11.94 -8.29 -14.56
CA PRO A 233 -12.18 -8.46 -16.00
C PRO A 233 -13.53 -7.87 -16.49
N LYS A 234 -14.41 -7.42 -15.59
CA LYS A 234 -15.64 -6.72 -15.94
C LYS A 234 -15.42 -5.24 -16.27
N ASP A 235 -14.28 -4.70 -15.83
CA ASP A 235 -13.94 -3.30 -16.07
C ASP A 235 -13.27 -3.15 -17.45
N THR A 236 -13.97 -2.52 -18.38
CA THR A 236 -13.50 -2.26 -19.75
C THR A 236 -12.68 -0.99 -19.90
N ALA A 237 -12.55 -0.21 -18.84
CA ALA A 237 -11.79 1.05 -18.75
C ALA A 237 -12.16 2.12 -19.80
N ASP A 238 -13.37 2.04 -20.38
CA ASP A 238 -13.90 2.95 -21.41
C ASP A 238 -15.10 3.79 -20.94
N HIS A 239 -15.18 4.01 -19.63
CA HIS A 239 -16.32 4.65 -19.00
C HIS A 239 -16.35 6.18 -19.21
N PRO A 240 -17.57 6.82 -19.28
CA PRO A 240 -17.75 8.23 -19.64
C PRO A 240 -16.99 9.24 -18.75
N LYS A 241 -16.71 8.91 -17.49
CA LYS A 241 -15.92 9.72 -16.55
C LYS A 241 -14.68 8.96 -16.09
N GLY A 242 -14.13 8.10 -16.97
CA GLY A 242 -13.01 7.24 -16.62
C GLY A 242 -13.32 6.38 -15.40
N VAL A 243 -12.30 6.07 -14.62
CA VAL A 243 -12.41 5.23 -13.42
C VAL A 243 -13.43 5.73 -12.39
N TRP A 244 -13.67 7.02 -12.36
CA TRP A 244 -14.62 7.62 -11.41
C TRP A 244 -16.09 7.37 -11.75
N THR A 245 -16.39 6.76 -12.89
CA THR A 245 -17.72 6.24 -13.21
C THR A 245 -18.09 5.06 -12.31
N LEU A 246 -17.08 4.25 -11.93
CA LEU A 246 -17.23 3.06 -11.11
C LEU A 246 -17.33 3.38 -9.61
N PRO A 247 -17.78 2.41 -8.78
CA PRO A 247 -17.68 2.51 -7.32
C PRO A 247 -16.22 2.79 -6.87
N PRO A 248 -16.04 3.51 -5.78
CA PRO A 248 -17.07 4.10 -4.92
C PRO A 248 -17.54 5.47 -5.39
N SER A 249 -16.96 6.02 -6.47
CA SER A 249 -17.20 7.42 -6.88
C SER A 249 -18.57 7.61 -7.50
N LEU A 250 -18.99 6.71 -8.40
CA LEU A 250 -20.28 6.77 -9.13
C LEU A 250 -20.59 8.19 -9.65
N ARG A 251 -19.62 8.82 -10.34
CA ARG A 251 -19.71 10.25 -10.74
C ARG A 251 -20.87 10.60 -11.66
N LEU A 252 -21.57 9.62 -12.22
CA LEU A 252 -22.78 9.82 -13.00
C LEU A 252 -24.04 9.85 -12.14
N GLY A 253 -23.91 9.70 -10.81
CA GLY A 253 -25.04 9.64 -9.90
C GLY A 253 -25.94 8.45 -10.17
N GLU A 254 -27.24 8.68 -10.37
CA GLU A 254 -28.21 7.60 -10.65
C GLU A 254 -28.19 7.09 -12.08
N GLN A 255 -27.47 7.79 -13.01
CA GLN A 255 -27.40 7.36 -14.40
C GLN A 255 -26.63 6.04 -14.50
N ASP A 256 -27.32 4.99 -14.95
CA ASP A 256 -26.78 3.63 -15.10
C ASP A 256 -26.11 3.06 -13.83
N ALA A 257 -26.50 3.55 -12.63
CA ALA A 257 -25.84 3.22 -11.38
C ALA A 257 -25.74 1.71 -11.14
N ASP A 258 -26.80 0.96 -11.43
CA ASP A 258 -26.84 -0.49 -11.21
C ASP A 258 -25.89 -1.24 -12.16
N LYS A 259 -25.73 -0.75 -13.40
CA LYS A 259 -24.72 -1.26 -14.34
C LYS A 259 -23.31 -1.10 -13.76
N TYR A 260 -22.97 0.08 -13.25
CA TYR A 260 -21.63 0.35 -12.72
C TYR A 260 -21.38 -0.34 -11.38
N LYS A 261 -22.39 -0.47 -10.54
CA LYS A 261 -22.32 -1.29 -9.32
C LYS A 261 -22.08 -2.78 -9.63
N ALA A 262 -22.71 -3.31 -10.69
CA ALA A 262 -22.53 -4.71 -11.13
C ALA A 262 -21.11 -4.99 -11.69
N ILE A 263 -20.43 -3.97 -12.22
CA ILE A 263 -19.00 -4.06 -12.57
C ILE A 263 -18.16 -4.15 -11.32
N GLY A 264 -18.48 -3.36 -10.30
CA GLY A 264 -17.68 -3.24 -9.07
C GLY A 264 -16.59 -2.19 -9.16
N GLU A 265 -15.53 -2.31 -8.36
CA GLU A 265 -14.37 -1.41 -8.45
C GLU A 265 -13.51 -1.73 -9.69
N SER A 266 -12.70 -0.79 -10.12
CA SER A 266 -11.88 -0.88 -11.34
C SER A 266 -10.92 -2.07 -11.37
N ASP A 267 -10.54 -2.46 -12.57
CA ASP A 267 -9.39 -3.32 -12.81
C ASP A 267 -8.08 -2.66 -12.36
N ARG A 268 -7.19 -3.43 -11.70
CA ARG A 268 -5.95 -2.89 -11.13
C ARG A 268 -4.78 -3.83 -11.31
N MET A 269 -3.68 -3.28 -11.80
CA MET A 269 -2.38 -3.91 -11.70
C MET A 269 -1.91 -3.94 -10.25
N THR A 270 -1.20 -4.99 -9.86
CA THR A 270 -0.53 -5.11 -8.56
C THR A 270 0.93 -5.47 -8.81
N LEU A 271 1.83 -4.53 -8.52
CA LEU A 271 3.24 -4.60 -8.89
C LEU A 271 4.12 -4.54 -7.66
N LYS A 272 5.11 -5.43 -7.61
CA LYS A 272 6.13 -5.47 -6.57
C LYS A 272 7.49 -5.14 -7.16
N PHE A 273 8.09 -4.07 -6.66
CA PHE A 273 9.44 -3.66 -7.03
C PHE A 273 10.39 -3.78 -5.86
N LYS A 274 11.67 -3.86 -6.17
CA LYS A 274 12.77 -3.83 -5.21
C LYS A 274 13.71 -2.66 -5.49
N LYS A 275 14.19 -2.03 -4.43
CA LYS A 275 15.41 -1.23 -4.50
C LYS A 275 16.58 -2.21 -4.48
N PRO A 276 17.51 -2.17 -5.45
CA PRO A 276 18.72 -3.01 -5.44
C PRO A 276 19.50 -2.91 -4.13
N LEU A 277 20.32 -3.94 -3.86
CA LEU A 277 21.21 -4.01 -2.68
C LEU A 277 22.33 -2.97 -2.73
#